data_dca606ea5fcff21aa5f5b0f78d7db501
#
_entry.id   dca606ea5fcff21aa5f5b0f78d7db501
#
_cell.length_a   1.000
_cell.length_b   1.000
_cell.length_c   1.000
_cell.angle_alpha   90.00
_cell.angle_beta   90.00
_cell.angle_gamma   90.00
#
_symmetry.space_group_name_H-M   'P 1'
#
loop_
_entity.id
_entity.type
_entity.pdbx_description
1 polymer ?
#
loop_
_entity_poly.entity_id
_entity_poly.type
_entity_poly.pdbx_seq_one_letter_code
_entity_poly.pdbx_strand_id
1 'polypeptide(L)'
;MIFWRLVDNKLHVAGQVDRLGFEESEGLRIPDEYLEAQEFVVMRTCFGIGDWGIITALPRLLKEKYPNCKVYLPSLKLLKTLFSDINKQIDPKSWTNPFESSLSVFDNNPYIDGYIDEVNGEVFHDHYRVYDNNNLSVPLVEQILKFWQFNNNEYEDSAPELYWSKEEKKVGDTIINKHCNGKFGCLLISNRYDYTQDKLIIDKLKEYPLPYFYYTEKPLNQTDFSFIETALDLRHVPVRIQLYIKSKAVINISNQCGTNHLVSRYSKCFEVQRQFPLKHNLVKGINYLDDPFKRNLLQGIPDKLESKTTTSRKWKADVIDFFNSPEYKSVKCLEVGSSLGHSTRILSTLFNEVTALDNLAERHEASKKMNSDRNNINYRVMDVYNQKWDFHNMDVVYIDCIHTYEHIKQDINNALKFFNKPILVFDDYGLFPELMKAIDEYIEQGTLKVIKRVGQYPGMIYPKTMNKILKGREGLICQSI
;
A
#
# COMPACT_ATOMS: atom_id res chain seq x y z
N MET A 1 25.83 5.74 16.26
CA MET A 1 25.71 4.42 16.87
C MET A 1 24.64 4.48 17.93
N ILE A 2 23.53 3.76 17.80
CA ILE A 2 22.51 3.69 18.84
C ILE A 2 22.73 2.37 19.51
N PHE A 3 23.34 2.43 20.68
CA PHE A 3 23.41 1.31 21.60
C PHE A 3 22.19 1.37 22.51
N TRP A 4 21.50 0.27 22.62
CA TRP A 4 20.54 0.10 23.69
C TRP A 4 21.32 -0.44 24.87
N ARG A 5 21.38 0.32 25.93
CA ARG A 5 22.01 -0.10 27.16
C ARG A 5 20.93 -0.37 28.19
N LEU A 6 20.94 -1.55 28.76
CA LEU A 6 20.15 -1.86 29.95
C LEU A 6 20.89 -1.29 31.19
N VAL A 7 20.29 -0.29 31.82
CA VAL A 7 20.70 0.21 33.12
C VAL A 7 19.51 0.01 34.03
N ASP A 8 19.72 -0.71 35.15
CA ASP A 8 18.68 -0.99 36.16
C ASP A 8 17.41 -1.66 35.58
N ASN A 9 17.57 -2.62 34.67
CA ASN A 9 16.48 -3.29 33.97
C ASN A 9 15.58 -2.36 33.10
N LYS A 10 16.03 -1.14 32.81
CA LYS A 10 15.39 -0.23 31.90
C LYS A 10 16.23 -0.03 30.66
N LEU A 11 15.57 -0.09 29.51
CA LEU A 11 16.21 0.18 28.24
C LEU A 11 16.44 1.70 28.12
N HIS A 12 17.70 2.11 28.21
CA HIS A 12 18.09 3.48 27.89
C HIS A 12 18.56 3.55 26.44
N VAL A 13 17.93 4.41 25.64
CA VAL A 13 18.45 4.80 24.33
C VAL A 13 19.66 5.67 24.56
N ALA A 14 20.84 5.13 24.45
CA ALA A 14 22.06 5.91 24.51
C ALA A 14 22.18 6.75 23.22
N GLY A 15 21.78 8.00 23.32
CA GLY A 15 21.88 9.01 22.28
C GLY A 15 20.65 9.09 21.36
N GLN A 16 19.79 10.08 21.57
CA GLN A 16 19.09 10.70 20.47
C GLN A 16 20.15 11.33 19.57
N VAL A 17 20.62 10.60 18.58
CA VAL A 17 21.35 11.21 17.50
C VAL A 17 20.32 11.97 16.70
N ASP A 18 20.44 13.26 16.71
CA ASP A 18 19.63 14.19 15.95
C ASP A 18 19.39 13.65 14.53
N ARG A 19 18.17 13.78 14.02
CA ARG A 19 17.76 13.30 12.68
C ARG A 19 18.59 13.87 11.52
N LEU A 20 19.51 14.78 11.79
CA LEU A 20 20.32 15.51 10.83
C LEU A 20 21.77 15.01 10.70
N GLY A 21 22.24 14.02 11.46
CA GLY A 21 23.62 13.54 11.48
C GLY A 21 23.87 12.21 10.76
N PHE A 22 23.13 11.86 9.71
CA PHE A 22 23.22 10.54 9.07
C PHE A 22 23.96 10.52 7.74
N GLU A 23 25.13 11.06 7.68
CA GLU A 23 26.00 10.88 6.49
C GLU A 23 26.90 9.65 6.57
N GLU A 24 26.93 8.89 7.66
CA GLU A 24 27.82 7.75 7.84
C GLU A 24 27.08 6.46 8.20
N SER A 25 26.39 5.84 7.23
CA SER A 25 25.95 4.45 7.34
C SER A 25 27.10 3.44 7.07
N GLU A 26 28.25 3.88 6.59
CA GLU A 26 29.36 3.01 6.19
C GLU A 26 30.13 2.35 7.33
N GLY A 27 29.78 2.56 8.59
CA GLY A 27 30.51 2.05 9.73
C GLY A 27 29.70 1.29 10.79
N LEU A 28 28.38 1.16 10.62
CA LEU A 28 27.57 0.46 11.61
C LEU A 28 27.76 -1.05 11.47
N ARG A 29 28.50 -1.62 12.42
CA ARG A 29 28.70 -3.07 12.53
C ARG A 29 28.71 -3.51 13.99
N ILE A 30 28.40 -4.78 14.22
CA ILE A 30 28.58 -5.39 15.53
C ILE A 30 30.07 -5.39 15.87
N PRO A 31 30.46 -5.03 17.12
CA PRO A 31 31.85 -5.07 17.56
C PRO A 31 32.44 -6.48 17.50
N ASP A 32 33.75 -6.56 17.22
CA ASP A 32 34.46 -7.83 17.11
C ASP A 32 34.40 -8.63 18.41
N GLU A 33 34.50 -7.95 19.55
CA GLU A 33 34.47 -8.57 20.90
C GLU A 33 33.11 -9.29 21.14
N TYR A 34 32.01 -8.77 20.59
CA TYR A 34 30.69 -9.41 20.67
C TYR A 34 30.64 -10.68 19.80
N LEU A 35 31.26 -10.65 18.64
CA LEU A 35 31.34 -11.82 17.76
C LEU A 35 32.26 -12.92 18.35
N GLU A 36 33.33 -12.53 19.04
CA GLU A 36 34.26 -13.44 19.70
C GLU A 36 33.61 -14.20 20.88
N ALA A 37 32.64 -13.59 21.55
CA ALA A 37 31.91 -14.23 22.65
C ALA A 37 31.07 -15.43 22.18
N GLN A 38 30.69 -15.48 20.91
CA GLN A 38 29.90 -16.54 20.28
C GLN A 38 28.58 -16.87 21.00
N GLU A 39 28.02 -15.89 21.72
CA GLU A 39 26.70 -15.92 22.31
C GLU A 39 25.88 -14.75 21.73
N PHE A 40 24.96 -15.07 20.85
CA PHE A 40 24.24 -14.06 20.07
C PHE A 40 22.79 -13.96 20.49
N VAL A 41 22.33 -12.74 20.73
CA VAL A 41 20.90 -12.43 20.88
C VAL A 41 20.42 -11.79 19.58
N VAL A 42 19.65 -12.53 18.83
CA VAL A 42 19.04 -12.01 17.59
C VAL A 42 17.79 -11.22 17.96
N MET A 43 17.88 -9.90 17.85
CA MET A 43 16.82 -8.98 18.26
C MET A 43 16.58 -7.88 17.22
N ARG A 44 15.34 -7.45 17.12
CA ARG A 44 14.92 -6.29 16.33
C ARG A 44 14.08 -5.32 17.15
N THR A 45 14.13 -4.03 16.80
CA THR A 45 13.38 -2.95 17.48
C THR A 45 12.05 -2.63 16.83
N CYS A 46 11.58 -3.45 15.94
CA CYS A 46 10.31 -3.30 15.23
C CYS A 46 9.33 -4.40 15.61
N PHE A 47 8.05 -4.18 15.36
CA PHE A 47 6.97 -5.02 15.85
C PHE A 47 6.31 -5.88 14.75
N GLY A 48 6.64 -5.63 13.49
CA GLY A 48 5.96 -6.29 12.38
C GLY A 48 6.47 -7.72 12.17
N ILE A 49 5.56 -8.65 11.88
CA ILE A 49 5.91 -10.02 11.53
C ILE A 49 6.90 -10.08 10.34
N GLY A 50 6.76 -9.17 9.39
CA GLY A 50 7.68 -9.08 8.26
C GLY A 50 9.06 -8.61 8.66
N ASP A 51 9.14 -7.68 9.61
CA ASP A 51 10.41 -7.14 10.09
C ASP A 51 11.24 -8.20 10.79
N TRP A 52 10.63 -9.05 11.61
CA TRP A 52 11.28 -10.20 12.23
C TRP A 52 11.52 -11.32 11.24
N GLY A 53 10.60 -11.50 10.32
CA GLY A 53 10.63 -12.58 9.34
C GLY A 53 11.80 -12.50 8.36
N ILE A 54 12.23 -11.31 7.98
CA ILE A 54 13.34 -11.15 7.03
C ILE A 54 14.69 -11.63 7.57
N ILE A 55 14.84 -11.76 8.91
CA ILE A 55 16.06 -12.25 9.54
C ILE A 55 15.97 -13.71 10.02
N THR A 56 14.95 -14.46 9.61
CA THR A 56 14.78 -15.85 10.07
C THR A 56 15.89 -16.80 9.61
N ALA A 57 16.66 -16.44 8.58
CA ALA A 57 17.85 -17.16 8.16
C ALA A 57 19.09 -16.85 9.02
N LEU A 58 19.11 -15.74 9.76
CA LEU A 58 20.29 -15.30 10.51
C LEU A 58 20.76 -16.34 11.56
N PRO A 59 19.88 -17.02 12.33
CA PRO A 59 20.32 -18.09 13.25
C PRO A 59 21.13 -19.18 12.56
N ARG A 60 20.70 -19.67 11.39
CA ARG A 60 21.45 -20.67 10.60
C ARG A 60 22.79 -20.10 10.15
N LEU A 61 22.80 -18.92 9.58
CA LEU A 61 24.02 -18.28 9.07
C LEU A 61 25.05 -18.06 10.19
N LEU A 62 24.61 -17.68 11.39
CA LEU A 62 25.47 -17.58 12.57
C LEU A 62 26.08 -18.94 12.95
N LYS A 63 25.29 -20.01 12.96
CA LYS A 63 25.77 -21.37 13.25
C LYS A 63 26.72 -21.90 12.16
N GLU A 64 26.50 -21.52 10.90
CA GLU A 64 27.42 -21.87 9.80
C GLU A 64 28.78 -21.15 9.95
N LYS A 65 28.76 -19.88 10.27
CA LYS A 65 29.98 -19.07 10.47
C LYS A 65 30.69 -19.40 11.79
N TYR A 66 29.95 -19.67 12.86
CA TYR A 66 30.43 -19.96 14.20
C TYR A 66 29.80 -21.27 14.70
N PRO A 67 30.32 -22.44 14.35
CA PRO A 67 29.64 -23.72 14.59
C PRO A 67 29.32 -24.03 16.06
N ASN A 68 30.11 -23.47 17.00
CA ASN A 68 29.93 -23.66 18.43
C ASN A 68 29.15 -22.56 19.14
N CYS A 69 28.68 -21.55 18.39
CA CYS A 69 27.97 -20.42 18.96
C CYS A 69 26.63 -20.82 19.58
N LYS A 70 26.14 -19.97 20.47
CA LYS A 70 24.77 -20.01 20.97
C LYS A 70 23.98 -18.86 20.37
N VAL A 71 22.77 -19.18 19.92
CA VAL A 71 21.86 -18.19 19.31
C VAL A 71 20.57 -18.16 20.09
N TYR A 72 20.27 -17.03 20.67
CA TYR A 72 19.09 -16.79 21.49
C TYR A 72 18.17 -15.76 20.85
N LEU A 73 16.89 -15.87 21.17
CA LEU A 73 15.91 -14.84 20.95
C LEU A 73 15.49 -14.20 22.27
N PRO A 74 15.08 -12.94 22.29
CA PRO A 74 14.44 -12.36 23.46
C PRO A 74 13.10 -13.04 23.71
N SER A 75 12.77 -13.31 24.97
CA SER A 75 11.44 -13.78 25.32
C SER A 75 10.41 -12.66 25.16
N LEU A 76 9.13 -13.04 25.12
CA LEU A 76 8.04 -12.07 25.11
C LEU A 76 8.04 -11.15 26.34
N LYS A 77 8.47 -11.69 27.52
CA LYS A 77 8.64 -10.92 28.76
C LYS A 77 9.71 -9.85 28.60
N LEU A 78 10.88 -10.23 28.06
CA LEU A 78 11.99 -9.29 27.83
C LEU A 78 11.58 -8.21 26.83
N LEU A 79 10.96 -8.58 25.70
CA LEU A 79 10.49 -7.60 24.72
C LEU A 79 9.47 -6.62 25.30
N LYS A 80 8.51 -7.10 26.09
CA LYS A 80 7.54 -6.22 26.77
C LYS A 80 8.21 -5.24 27.72
N THR A 81 9.24 -5.67 28.43
CA THR A 81 10.03 -4.81 29.33
C THR A 81 10.81 -3.76 28.53
N LEU A 82 11.56 -4.19 27.53
CA LEU A 82 12.40 -3.32 26.70
C LEU A 82 11.59 -2.26 25.94
N PHE A 83 10.36 -2.59 25.54
CA PHE A 83 9.50 -1.70 24.74
C PHE A 83 8.37 -1.06 25.54
N SER A 84 8.31 -1.21 26.86
CA SER A 84 7.28 -0.59 27.72
C SER A 84 7.24 0.94 27.57
N ASP A 85 8.38 1.58 27.40
CA ASP A 85 8.47 3.04 27.26
C ASP A 85 8.18 3.52 25.84
N ILE A 86 8.40 2.67 24.83
CA ILE A 86 8.03 2.95 23.43
C ILE A 86 6.51 2.79 23.25
N ASN A 87 5.87 1.86 23.94
CA ASN A 87 4.43 1.62 23.87
C ASN A 87 3.58 2.82 24.35
N LYS A 88 4.14 3.75 25.14
CA LYS A 88 3.43 5.00 25.51
C LYS A 88 3.24 5.96 24.34
N GLN A 89 4.00 5.79 23.27
CA GLN A 89 3.92 6.64 22.06
C GLN A 89 3.09 6.02 20.92
N ILE A 90 2.71 4.74 21.04
CA ILE A 90 1.94 4.02 20.04
C ILE A 90 0.53 3.80 20.61
N ASP A 91 -0.51 4.17 19.85
CA ASP A 91 -1.89 3.98 20.27
C ASP A 91 -2.15 2.50 20.66
N PRO A 92 -2.40 2.20 21.95
CA PRO A 92 -2.56 0.82 22.42
C PRO A 92 -3.77 0.10 21.80
N LYS A 93 -4.71 0.85 21.20
CA LYS A 93 -5.93 0.29 20.58
C LYS A 93 -5.69 -0.32 19.21
N SER A 94 -4.55 -0.04 18.57
CA SER A 94 -4.23 -0.52 17.22
C SER A 94 -3.43 -1.83 17.18
N TRP A 95 -3.06 -2.41 18.33
CA TRP A 95 -2.08 -3.48 18.39
C TRP A 95 -2.54 -4.65 19.27
N THR A 96 -3.08 -5.69 18.66
CA THR A 96 -3.26 -7.00 19.29
C THR A 96 -1.91 -7.70 19.32
N ASN A 97 -1.26 -7.72 20.48
CA ASN A 97 -0.06 -8.48 20.88
C ASN A 97 0.93 -8.81 19.72
N PRO A 98 1.57 -7.79 19.12
CA PRO A 98 2.31 -7.93 17.86
C PRO A 98 3.56 -8.83 18.03
N PHE A 99 4.15 -8.88 19.23
CA PHE A 99 5.36 -9.66 19.47
C PHE A 99 5.15 -11.17 19.43
N GLU A 100 4.01 -11.69 19.88
CA GLU A 100 3.75 -13.13 19.82
C GLU A 100 3.73 -13.61 18.37
N SER A 101 3.02 -12.90 17.51
CA SER A 101 2.99 -13.21 16.07
C SER A 101 4.36 -13.05 15.44
N SER A 102 5.14 -12.04 15.85
CA SER A 102 6.46 -11.77 15.28
C SER A 102 7.49 -12.78 15.71
N LEU A 103 7.50 -13.20 16.98
CA LEU A 103 8.39 -14.26 17.47
C LEU A 103 8.01 -15.63 16.91
N SER A 104 6.73 -15.88 16.65
CA SER A 104 6.26 -17.17 16.14
C SER A 104 6.89 -17.58 14.80
N VAL A 105 7.43 -16.61 14.02
CA VAL A 105 8.13 -16.93 12.75
C VAL A 105 9.39 -17.76 12.98
N PHE A 106 9.91 -17.77 14.20
CA PHE A 106 11.08 -18.58 14.61
C PHE A 106 10.71 -19.91 15.24
N ASP A 107 9.42 -20.21 15.46
CA ASP A 107 9.01 -21.48 16.04
C ASP A 107 9.55 -22.66 15.25
N ASN A 108 10.00 -23.67 15.95
CA ASN A 108 10.65 -24.88 15.40
C ASN A 108 11.94 -24.62 14.61
N ASN A 109 12.55 -23.44 14.70
CA ASN A 109 13.84 -23.17 14.07
C ASN A 109 14.96 -23.94 14.81
N PRO A 110 15.63 -24.90 14.15
CA PRO A 110 16.61 -25.79 14.82
C PRO A 110 17.92 -25.09 15.18
N TYR A 111 18.13 -23.87 14.71
CA TYR A 111 19.35 -23.09 14.95
C TYR A 111 19.24 -22.13 16.12
N ILE A 112 18.11 -22.14 16.85
CA ILE A 112 17.89 -21.32 18.04
C ILE A 112 18.08 -22.21 19.27
N ASP A 113 18.98 -21.80 20.18
CA ASP A 113 19.26 -22.51 21.38
C ASP A 113 18.26 -22.24 22.51
N GLY A 114 17.53 -21.14 22.45
CA GLY A 114 16.52 -20.80 23.43
C GLY A 114 16.08 -19.34 23.41
N TYR A 115 15.29 -19.00 24.44
CA TYR A 115 14.81 -17.64 24.69
C TYR A 115 15.41 -17.13 25.99
N ILE A 116 15.76 -15.84 26.06
CA ILE A 116 16.29 -15.19 27.22
C ILE A 116 15.32 -14.18 27.83
N ASP A 117 15.17 -14.17 29.14
CA ASP A 117 14.29 -13.26 29.88
C ASP A 117 14.99 -11.99 30.33
N GLU A 118 16.31 -12.02 30.40
CA GLU A 118 17.17 -10.96 30.91
C GLU A 118 18.42 -10.86 30.03
N VAL A 119 18.93 -9.66 29.88
CA VAL A 119 20.19 -9.39 29.17
C VAL A 119 21.13 -8.68 30.14
N ASN A 120 22.29 -9.25 30.36
CA ASN A 120 23.37 -8.63 31.09
C ASN A 120 24.37 -8.04 30.12
N GLY A 121 24.36 -6.70 29.99
CA GLY A 121 25.27 -6.00 29.10
C GLY A 121 24.60 -5.34 27.89
N GLU A 122 25.37 -5.10 26.83
CA GLU A 122 24.90 -4.44 25.63
C GLU A 122 24.27 -5.45 24.67
N VAL A 123 23.06 -5.13 24.17
CA VAL A 123 22.41 -5.90 23.11
C VAL A 123 22.49 -5.13 21.82
N PHE A 124 23.04 -5.77 20.82
CA PHE A 124 23.14 -5.19 19.48
C PHE A 124 21.94 -5.63 18.67
N HIS A 125 21.33 -4.67 18.00
CA HIS A 125 20.20 -4.92 17.13
C HIS A 125 20.32 -4.07 15.85
N ASP A 126 19.82 -4.61 14.77
CA ASP A 126 19.68 -3.88 13.54
C ASP A 126 18.49 -2.89 13.67
N HIS A 127 18.80 -1.63 13.66
CA HIS A 127 17.78 -0.57 13.58
C HIS A 127 17.51 -0.21 12.12
N TYR A 128 16.35 0.42 11.83
CA TYR A 128 16.01 1.02 10.52
C TYR A 128 17.11 1.90 9.90
N ARG A 129 18.12 2.26 10.66
CA ARG A 129 19.24 3.11 10.28
C ARG A 129 20.43 2.37 9.69
N VAL A 130 20.44 1.05 9.81
CA VAL A 130 21.37 0.19 9.07
C VAL A 130 21.05 0.22 7.57
N TYR A 131 19.89 0.78 7.21
CA TYR A 131 19.36 0.76 5.86
C TYR A 131 19.83 1.94 5.05
N ASP A 132 20.59 1.66 3.99
CA ASP A 132 20.80 2.63 2.94
C ASP A 132 19.55 2.70 2.05
N ASN A 133 18.69 3.67 2.35
CA ASN A 133 17.49 3.94 1.57
C ASN A 133 17.79 4.41 0.13
N ASN A 134 19.03 4.73 -0.18
CA ASN A 134 19.43 5.16 -1.52
C ASN A 134 19.88 3.98 -2.39
N ASN A 135 20.18 2.84 -1.78
CA ASN A 135 20.64 1.64 -2.49
C ASN A 135 19.57 0.55 -2.54
N LEU A 136 18.59 0.71 -3.43
CA LEU A 136 17.51 -0.27 -3.66
C LEU A 136 17.99 -1.56 -4.33
N SER A 137 19.21 -1.61 -4.85
CA SER A 137 19.77 -2.81 -5.47
C SER A 137 20.19 -3.87 -4.45
N VAL A 138 20.46 -3.48 -3.22
CA VAL A 138 20.84 -4.39 -2.13
C VAL A 138 19.63 -4.67 -1.23
N PRO A 139 19.15 -5.92 -1.14
CA PRO A 139 18.07 -6.27 -0.23
C PRO A 139 18.39 -5.90 1.22
N LEU A 140 17.36 -5.49 1.96
CA LEU A 140 17.49 -5.11 3.35
C LEU A 140 18.11 -6.21 4.22
N VAL A 141 17.73 -7.45 3.99
CA VAL A 141 18.30 -8.61 4.68
C VAL A 141 19.82 -8.68 4.50
N GLU A 142 20.35 -8.35 3.33
CA GLU A 142 21.81 -8.35 3.08
C GLU A 142 22.51 -7.18 3.77
N GLN A 143 21.85 -6.04 3.91
CA GLN A 143 22.37 -4.92 4.70
C GLN A 143 22.44 -5.29 6.19
N ILE A 144 21.43 -6.02 6.70
CA ILE A 144 21.46 -6.56 8.07
C ILE A 144 22.60 -7.55 8.25
N LEU A 145 22.82 -8.44 7.28
CA LEU A 145 23.94 -9.38 7.34
C LEU A 145 25.31 -8.66 7.36
N LYS A 146 25.48 -7.58 6.63
CA LYS A 146 26.67 -6.72 6.71
C LYS A 146 26.85 -6.12 8.11
N PHE A 147 25.77 -5.67 8.74
CA PHE A 147 25.82 -5.24 10.14
C PHE A 147 26.32 -6.35 11.08
N TRP A 148 25.95 -7.61 10.82
CA TRP A 148 26.45 -8.80 11.49
C TRP A 148 27.83 -9.27 10.97
N GLN A 149 28.53 -8.41 10.23
CA GLN A 149 29.86 -8.68 9.66
C GLN A 149 29.91 -9.92 8.74
N PHE A 150 28.83 -10.22 8.04
CA PHE A 150 28.87 -11.19 6.96
C PHE A 150 29.31 -10.51 5.65
N ASN A 151 30.29 -11.13 4.98
CA ASN A 151 30.65 -10.76 3.61
C ASN A 151 29.76 -11.51 2.62
N ASN A 152 29.62 -11.00 1.40
CA ASN A 152 28.75 -11.58 0.37
C ASN A 152 29.12 -13.04 0.01
N ASN A 153 30.35 -13.48 0.29
CA ASN A 153 30.83 -14.83 0.03
C ASN A 153 30.64 -15.79 1.21
N GLU A 154 30.14 -15.33 2.33
CA GLU A 154 29.98 -16.13 3.56
C GLU A 154 28.60 -16.72 3.72
N TYR A 155 27.69 -16.46 2.75
CA TYR A 155 26.37 -17.06 2.73
C TYR A 155 25.89 -17.28 1.29
N GLU A 156 25.32 -18.43 1.01
CA GLU A 156 24.73 -18.73 -0.29
C GLU A 156 23.30 -18.20 -0.40
N ASP A 157 22.56 -18.19 0.70
CA ASP A 157 21.14 -17.91 0.72
C ASP A 157 20.72 -17.17 2.01
N SER A 158 20.31 -15.91 1.83
CA SER A 158 19.80 -15.02 2.88
C SER A 158 18.26 -14.95 2.92
N ALA A 159 17.58 -15.69 2.05
CA ALA A 159 16.12 -15.67 1.98
C ALA A 159 15.49 -16.15 3.31
N PRO A 160 14.36 -15.57 3.73
CA PRO A 160 13.66 -15.99 4.94
C PRO A 160 13.39 -17.48 5.00
N GLU A 161 13.48 -18.05 6.18
CA GLU A 161 13.27 -19.46 6.46
C GLU A 161 12.16 -19.68 7.47
N LEU A 162 11.32 -20.69 7.22
CA LEU A 162 10.26 -21.08 8.15
C LEU A 162 10.32 -22.58 8.40
N TYR A 163 10.18 -22.95 9.65
CA TYR A 163 10.20 -24.33 10.11
C TYR A 163 8.84 -24.69 10.72
N TRP A 164 8.07 -25.48 10.01
CA TRP A 164 6.74 -25.90 10.47
C TRP A 164 6.79 -27.25 11.18
N SER A 165 6.05 -27.38 12.27
CA SER A 165 5.82 -28.65 12.92
C SER A 165 5.04 -29.63 12.04
N LYS A 166 5.02 -30.91 12.40
CA LYS A 166 4.21 -31.91 11.70
C LYS A 166 2.72 -31.60 11.79
N GLU A 167 2.28 -31.06 12.93
CA GLU A 167 0.89 -30.70 13.17
C GLU A 167 0.47 -29.50 12.34
N GLU A 168 1.29 -28.42 12.27
CA GLU A 168 1.04 -27.26 11.42
C GLU A 168 0.92 -27.65 9.96
N LYS A 169 1.80 -28.53 9.46
CA LYS A 169 1.74 -29.06 8.09
C LYS A 169 0.44 -29.82 7.86
N LYS A 170 0.06 -30.73 8.78
CA LYS A 170 -1.15 -31.53 8.68
C LYS A 170 -2.40 -30.67 8.65
N VAL A 171 -2.49 -29.63 9.51
CA VAL A 171 -3.61 -28.69 9.54
C VAL A 171 -3.67 -27.91 8.22
N GLY A 172 -2.55 -27.36 7.76
CA GLY A 172 -2.49 -26.62 6.51
C GLY A 172 -2.86 -27.46 5.28
N ASP A 173 -2.35 -28.69 5.19
CA ASP A 173 -2.69 -29.63 4.12
C ASP A 173 -4.18 -30.00 4.15
N THR A 174 -4.76 -30.18 5.34
CA THR A 174 -6.20 -30.44 5.50
C THR A 174 -7.04 -29.28 4.96
N ILE A 175 -6.66 -28.04 5.28
CA ILE A 175 -7.34 -26.84 4.77
C ILE A 175 -7.21 -26.77 3.26
N ILE A 176 -6.00 -26.94 2.71
CA ILE A 176 -5.77 -26.90 1.27
C ILE A 176 -6.64 -27.94 0.55
N ASN A 177 -6.57 -29.20 0.97
CA ASN A 177 -7.31 -30.30 0.33
C ASN A 177 -8.83 -30.17 0.43
N LYS A 178 -9.33 -29.52 1.50
CA LYS A 178 -10.77 -29.28 1.68
C LYS A 178 -11.31 -28.21 0.73
N HIS A 179 -10.51 -27.19 0.45
CA HIS A 179 -10.98 -25.99 -0.25
C HIS A 179 -10.41 -25.83 -1.66
N CYS A 180 -9.40 -26.60 -2.04
CA CYS A 180 -8.77 -26.48 -3.33
C CYS A 180 -8.26 -27.84 -3.84
N ASN A 181 -8.66 -28.22 -5.07
CA ASN A 181 -8.18 -29.41 -5.75
C ASN A 181 -7.11 -29.02 -6.76
N GLY A 182 -5.84 -28.94 -6.32
CA GLY A 182 -4.72 -28.68 -7.21
C GLY A 182 -4.04 -27.32 -6.98
N LYS A 183 -3.76 -26.59 -8.06
CA LYS A 183 -3.03 -25.33 -8.00
C LYS A 183 -3.91 -24.20 -7.47
N PHE A 184 -3.33 -23.35 -6.63
CA PHE A 184 -4.02 -22.19 -6.07
C PHE A 184 -3.05 -21.00 -5.92
N GLY A 185 -3.61 -19.81 -5.77
CA GLY A 185 -2.90 -18.60 -5.38
C GLY A 185 -3.28 -18.12 -3.99
N CYS A 186 -2.52 -17.16 -3.46
CA CYS A 186 -2.88 -16.41 -2.27
C CYS A 186 -2.93 -14.92 -2.59
N LEU A 187 -3.99 -14.24 -2.13
CA LEU A 187 -4.16 -12.80 -2.23
C LEU A 187 -4.23 -12.19 -0.83
N LEU A 188 -3.39 -11.20 -0.58
CA LEU A 188 -3.45 -10.45 0.66
C LEU A 188 -3.52 -8.94 0.39
N ILE A 189 -4.60 -8.32 0.86
CA ILE A 189 -4.80 -6.87 0.79
C ILE A 189 -4.97 -6.36 2.22
N SER A 190 -3.96 -5.69 2.75
CA SER A 190 -3.99 -5.10 4.09
C SER A 190 -4.67 -3.73 4.10
N ASN A 191 -5.11 -3.26 5.28
CA ASN A 191 -5.76 -1.97 5.50
C ASN A 191 -4.88 -0.75 5.18
N ARG A 192 -3.60 -0.97 5.05
CA ARG A 192 -2.64 0.07 4.68
C ARG A 192 -2.57 0.32 3.17
N TYR A 193 -3.38 -0.42 2.42
CA TYR A 193 -3.43 -0.30 0.97
C TYR A 193 -4.25 0.93 0.56
N ASP A 194 -3.69 1.78 -0.29
CA ASP A 194 -4.34 3.00 -0.77
C ASP A 194 -5.17 2.80 -2.05
N TYR A 195 -5.17 1.58 -2.58
CA TYR A 195 -5.89 1.16 -3.80
C TYR A 195 -5.50 1.91 -5.09
N THR A 196 -4.45 2.72 -5.07
CA THR A 196 -4.04 3.47 -6.28
C THR A 196 -3.44 2.58 -7.37
N GLN A 197 -3.09 1.34 -7.03
CA GLN A 197 -2.45 0.39 -7.91
C GLN A 197 -3.27 -0.89 -8.12
N ASP A 198 -4.59 -0.83 -7.91
CA ASP A 198 -5.50 -1.97 -8.11
C ASP A 198 -5.31 -2.62 -9.47
N LYS A 199 -5.14 -1.82 -10.51
CA LYS A 199 -4.94 -2.33 -11.87
C LYS A 199 -3.77 -3.30 -11.96
N LEU A 200 -2.65 -3.02 -11.30
CA LEU A 200 -1.48 -3.90 -11.30
C LEU A 200 -1.78 -5.26 -10.66
N ILE A 201 -2.53 -5.26 -9.55
CA ILE A 201 -2.97 -6.48 -8.89
C ILE A 201 -3.98 -7.22 -9.77
N ILE A 202 -4.97 -6.53 -10.33
CA ILE A 202 -6.01 -7.09 -11.20
C ILE A 202 -5.38 -7.74 -12.43
N ASP A 203 -4.47 -7.06 -13.10
CA ASP A 203 -3.79 -7.58 -14.29
C ASP A 203 -2.98 -8.83 -13.91
N LYS A 204 -2.31 -8.82 -12.76
CA LYS A 204 -1.57 -10.01 -12.28
C LYS A 204 -2.50 -11.18 -11.91
N LEU A 205 -3.65 -10.92 -11.32
CA LEU A 205 -4.66 -11.95 -11.04
C LEU A 205 -5.20 -12.57 -12.33
N LYS A 206 -5.41 -11.77 -13.37
CA LYS A 206 -5.86 -12.26 -14.69
C LYS A 206 -4.81 -13.13 -15.40
N GLU A 207 -3.51 -12.86 -15.19
CA GLU A 207 -2.44 -13.72 -15.70
C GLU A 207 -2.44 -15.13 -15.04
N TYR A 208 -3.00 -15.22 -13.82
CA TYR A 208 -3.05 -16.45 -13.04
C TYR A 208 -4.50 -16.74 -12.63
N PRO A 209 -5.35 -17.27 -13.52
CA PRO A 209 -6.75 -17.57 -13.22
C PRO A 209 -6.85 -18.84 -12.35
N LEU A 210 -6.62 -18.67 -11.07
CA LEU A 210 -6.58 -19.71 -10.04
C LEU A 210 -7.63 -19.45 -8.98
N PRO A 211 -8.08 -20.46 -8.21
CA PRO A 211 -8.75 -20.21 -6.94
C PRO A 211 -7.78 -19.62 -5.93
N TYR A 212 -8.25 -18.65 -5.13
CA TYR A 212 -7.42 -17.91 -4.20
C TYR A 212 -7.86 -18.11 -2.76
N PHE A 213 -6.92 -18.53 -1.90
CA PHE A 213 -6.99 -18.24 -0.48
C PHE A 213 -6.70 -16.76 -0.28
N TYR A 214 -7.52 -16.07 0.48
CA TYR A 214 -7.40 -14.62 0.58
C TYR A 214 -7.44 -14.09 2.00
N TYR A 215 -6.82 -12.97 2.20
CA TYR A 215 -6.90 -12.13 3.39
C TYR A 215 -7.13 -10.70 2.92
N THR A 216 -8.34 -10.20 3.12
CA THR A 216 -8.69 -8.80 2.83
C THR A 216 -9.52 -8.27 3.98
N GLU A 217 -9.35 -7.00 4.33
CA GLU A 217 -10.20 -6.38 5.38
C GLU A 217 -11.61 -6.13 4.90
N LYS A 218 -11.78 -5.92 3.60
CA LYS A 218 -13.08 -5.77 2.97
C LYS A 218 -13.46 -7.05 2.25
N PRO A 219 -14.75 -7.43 2.27
CA PRO A 219 -15.24 -8.54 1.46
C PRO A 219 -14.92 -8.34 -0.02
N LEU A 220 -14.45 -9.39 -0.68
CA LEU A 220 -14.05 -9.32 -2.10
C LEU A 220 -15.18 -8.91 -3.04
N ASN A 221 -16.43 -9.21 -2.70
CA ASN A 221 -17.62 -8.78 -3.46
C ASN A 221 -17.87 -7.26 -3.40
N GLN A 222 -17.21 -6.54 -2.51
CA GLN A 222 -17.26 -5.09 -2.38
C GLN A 222 -16.04 -4.38 -2.98
N THR A 223 -15.15 -5.13 -3.64
CA THR A 223 -13.91 -4.63 -4.23
C THR A 223 -13.83 -4.98 -5.71
N ASP A 224 -12.86 -4.39 -6.42
CA ASP A 224 -12.59 -4.71 -7.84
C ASP A 224 -12.00 -6.12 -8.02
N PHE A 225 -11.76 -6.86 -6.94
CA PHE A 225 -11.28 -8.25 -6.93
C PHE A 225 -12.40 -9.29 -6.85
N SER A 226 -13.66 -8.89 -6.91
CA SER A 226 -14.81 -9.78 -6.78
C SER A 226 -14.94 -10.84 -7.88
N PHE A 227 -14.21 -10.67 -8.98
CA PHE A 227 -14.22 -11.59 -10.12
C PHE A 227 -13.37 -12.84 -9.91
N ILE A 228 -12.53 -12.90 -8.88
CA ILE A 228 -11.67 -14.06 -8.62
C ILE A 228 -12.45 -15.20 -7.96
N GLU A 229 -12.10 -16.43 -8.31
CA GLU A 229 -12.57 -17.60 -7.58
C GLU A 229 -11.96 -17.63 -6.17
N THR A 230 -12.80 -17.75 -5.15
CA THR A 230 -12.38 -17.73 -3.74
C THR A 230 -12.42 -19.13 -3.14
N ALA A 231 -11.28 -19.58 -2.60
CA ALA A 231 -11.18 -20.83 -1.88
C ALA A 231 -11.57 -20.67 -0.41
N LEU A 232 -10.92 -19.79 0.32
CA LEU A 232 -11.17 -19.54 1.75
C LEU A 232 -10.61 -18.18 2.17
N ASP A 233 -11.35 -17.51 3.07
CA ASP A 233 -10.86 -16.35 3.81
C ASP A 233 -9.96 -16.80 4.98
N LEU A 234 -8.71 -16.36 4.96
CA LEU A 234 -7.70 -16.74 5.93
C LEU A 234 -7.69 -15.89 7.21
N ARG A 235 -8.55 -14.89 7.36
CA ARG A 235 -8.51 -13.97 8.52
C ARG A 235 -8.60 -14.67 9.88
N HIS A 236 -9.25 -15.81 9.95
CA HIS A 236 -9.45 -16.59 11.18
C HIS A 236 -8.51 -17.80 11.29
N VAL A 237 -7.59 -17.96 10.36
CA VAL A 237 -6.60 -19.03 10.39
C VAL A 237 -5.36 -18.53 11.12
N PRO A 238 -4.76 -19.32 12.03
CA PRO A 238 -3.52 -18.92 12.71
C PRO A 238 -2.41 -18.55 11.72
N VAL A 239 -1.64 -17.50 12.02
CA VAL A 239 -0.66 -16.90 11.09
C VAL A 239 0.35 -17.91 10.56
N ARG A 240 0.82 -18.84 11.39
CA ARG A 240 1.76 -19.88 10.95
C ARG A 240 1.16 -20.84 9.93
N ILE A 241 -0.12 -21.19 10.11
CA ILE A 241 -0.88 -21.99 9.12
C ILE A 241 -1.09 -21.21 7.84
N GLN A 242 -1.40 -19.90 7.93
CA GLN A 242 -1.47 -19.03 6.75
C GLN A 242 -0.16 -19.03 5.97
N LEU A 243 0.98 -18.89 6.67
CA LEU A 243 2.33 -18.91 6.06
C LEU A 243 2.60 -20.27 5.40
N TYR A 244 2.18 -21.37 6.02
CA TYR A 244 2.29 -22.70 5.40
C TYR A 244 1.48 -22.79 4.11
N ILE A 245 0.21 -22.38 4.11
CA ILE A 245 -0.65 -22.35 2.93
C ILE A 245 0.01 -21.47 1.85
N LYS A 246 0.46 -20.27 2.20
CA LYS A 246 1.16 -19.36 1.28
C LYS A 246 2.42 -19.98 0.67
N SER A 247 3.16 -20.78 1.44
CA SER A 247 4.37 -21.46 0.95
C SER A 247 4.08 -22.55 -0.10
N LYS A 248 2.86 -23.07 -0.14
CA LYS A 248 2.38 -24.08 -1.09
C LYS A 248 1.70 -23.47 -2.31
N ALA A 249 1.38 -22.19 -2.29
CA ALA A 249 0.73 -21.50 -3.40
C ALA A 249 1.65 -21.39 -4.61
N VAL A 250 1.06 -21.48 -5.82
CA VAL A 250 1.79 -21.21 -7.08
C VAL A 250 2.26 -19.77 -7.13
N ILE A 251 1.45 -18.87 -6.56
CA ILE A 251 1.68 -17.44 -6.57
C ILE A 251 1.09 -16.80 -5.32
N ASN A 252 1.81 -15.82 -4.78
CA ASN A 252 1.33 -14.90 -3.75
C ASN A 252 1.30 -13.49 -4.31
N ILE A 253 0.15 -12.84 -4.23
CA ILE A 253 -0.03 -11.45 -4.65
C ILE A 253 -0.44 -10.65 -3.42
N SER A 254 0.21 -9.53 -3.17
CA SER A 254 -0.16 -8.64 -2.05
C SER A 254 0.18 -7.18 -2.32
N ASN A 255 -0.43 -6.30 -1.55
CA ASN A 255 0.18 -5.02 -1.25
C ASN A 255 1.33 -5.23 -0.26
N GLN A 256 2.10 -4.19 0.03
CA GLN A 256 3.25 -4.27 0.93
C GLN A 256 2.91 -4.99 2.24
N CYS A 257 3.37 -6.22 2.37
CA CYS A 257 2.99 -7.12 3.45
C CYS A 257 4.13 -8.06 3.84
N GLY A 258 4.47 -8.04 5.12
CA GLY A 258 5.56 -8.86 5.66
C GLY A 258 5.41 -10.36 5.44
N THR A 259 4.18 -10.89 5.34
CA THR A 259 3.99 -12.33 5.11
C THR A 259 4.40 -12.80 3.73
N ASN A 260 4.41 -11.93 2.71
CA ASN A 260 4.97 -12.27 1.40
C ASN A 260 6.48 -12.42 1.45
N HIS A 261 7.15 -11.55 2.22
CA HIS A 261 8.60 -11.63 2.40
C HIS A 261 9.01 -12.98 2.99
N LEU A 262 8.24 -13.47 3.97
CA LEU A 262 8.50 -14.74 4.66
C LEU A 262 8.38 -15.98 3.76
N VAL A 263 7.55 -15.92 2.73
CA VAL A 263 7.32 -17.06 1.84
C VAL A 263 8.01 -16.93 0.48
N SER A 264 8.80 -15.88 0.28
CA SER A 264 9.48 -15.60 -1.00
C SER A 264 10.45 -16.70 -1.46
N ARG A 265 11.00 -17.48 -0.51
CA ARG A 265 11.83 -18.67 -0.79
C ARG A 265 11.01 -19.81 -1.39
N TYR A 266 9.76 -19.96 -1.01
CA TYR A 266 8.95 -21.15 -1.28
C TYR A 266 8.00 -21.00 -2.45
N SER A 267 7.63 -19.77 -2.78
CA SER A 267 6.57 -19.46 -3.73
C SER A 267 6.86 -18.16 -4.47
N LYS A 268 6.34 -18.05 -5.70
CA LYS A 268 6.46 -16.83 -6.50
C LYS A 268 5.64 -15.72 -5.87
N CYS A 269 6.29 -14.60 -5.51
CA CYS A 269 5.66 -13.49 -4.83
C CYS A 269 5.66 -12.23 -5.70
N PHE A 270 4.50 -11.59 -5.79
CA PHE A 270 4.32 -10.26 -6.37
C PHE A 270 3.78 -9.30 -5.31
N GLU A 271 4.34 -8.10 -5.29
CA GLU A 271 3.99 -7.09 -4.31
C GLU A 271 3.85 -5.71 -4.94
N VAL A 272 2.77 -5.04 -4.59
CA VAL A 272 2.60 -3.61 -4.87
C VAL A 272 3.03 -2.84 -3.65
N GLN A 273 4.01 -1.96 -3.81
CA GLN A 273 4.47 -1.14 -2.69
C GLN A 273 3.53 0.02 -2.40
N ARG A 274 3.31 0.27 -1.11
CA ARG A 274 2.45 1.35 -0.61
C ARG A 274 2.99 2.75 -0.93
N GLN A 275 4.32 2.90 -0.97
CA GLN A 275 4.96 4.21 -1.07
C GLN A 275 5.60 4.42 -2.43
N PHE A 276 5.45 5.63 -2.95
CA PHE A 276 6.13 6.14 -4.12
C PHE A 276 7.20 7.17 -3.70
N PRO A 277 8.44 7.10 -4.20
CA PRO A 277 9.04 6.00 -4.95
C PRO A 277 9.23 4.74 -4.11
N LEU A 278 9.61 3.64 -4.77
CA LEU A 278 9.99 2.37 -4.12
C LEU A 278 11.07 2.67 -3.07
N LYS A 279 10.76 2.46 -1.78
CA LYS A 279 11.69 2.84 -0.71
C LYS A 279 12.54 1.67 -0.20
N HIS A 280 12.10 0.43 -0.42
CA HIS A 280 12.75 -0.73 0.18
C HIS A 280 12.69 -1.95 -0.73
N ASN A 281 13.83 -2.55 -1.02
CA ASN A 281 13.95 -3.92 -1.45
C ASN A 281 14.25 -4.75 -0.19
N LEU A 282 13.27 -5.49 0.33
CA LEU A 282 13.40 -6.11 1.65
C LEU A 282 14.10 -7.47 1.59
N VAL A 283 13.72 -8.30 0.62
CA VAL A 283 14.26 -9.65 0.44
C VAL A 283 14.34 -10.01 -1.04
N LYS A 284 15.24 -10.92 -1.39
CA LYS A 284 15.25 -11.52 -2.74
C LYS A 284 13.98 -12.34 -2.99
N GLY A 285 13.57 -12.43 -4.25
CA GLY A 285 12.43 -13.25 -4.67
C GLY A 285 11.07 -12.54 -4.66
N ILE A 286 11.02 -11.28 -4.28
CA ILE A 286 9.83 -10.45 -4.46
C ILE A 286 9.87 -9.74 -5.81
N ASN A 287 8.83 -9.92 -6.61
CA ASN A 287 8.62 -9.19 -7.85
C ASN A 287 7.75 -7.97 -7.56
N TYR A 288 8.37 -6.79 -7.54
CA TYR A 288 7.64 -5.55 -7.29
C TYR A 288 6.89 -5.10 -8.53
N LEU A 289 5.60 -4.85 -8.36
CA LEU A 289 4.72 -4.29 -9.38
C LEU A 289 4.73 -2.77 -9.23
N ASP A 290 4.97 -2.04 -10.31
CA ASP A 290 5.04 -0.58 -10.31
C ASP A 290 4.46 0.00 -11.61
N ASP A 291 3.89 1.18 -11.52
CA ASP A 291 3.49 2.00 -12.65
C ASP A 291 4.20 3.37 -12.56
N PRO A 292 5.37 3.50 -13.21
CA PRO A 292 6.15 4.74 -13.15
C PRO A 292 5.39 5.97 -13.70
N PHE A 293 4.56 5.78 -14.71
CA PHE A 293 3.78 6.88 -15.29
C PHE A 293 2.78 7.45 -14.26
N LYS A 294 1.96 6.59 -13.67
CA LYS A 294 1.00 6.97 -12.64
C LYS A 294 1.68 7.57 -11.41
N ARG A 295 2.74 6.91 -10.94
CA ARG A 295 3.54 7.38 -9.83
C ARG A 295 4.03 8.82 -10.02
N ASN A 296 4.66 9.10 -11.16
CA ASN A 296 5.20 10.42 -11.46
C ASN A 296 4.08 11.48 -11.59
N LEU A 297 2.94 11.10 -12.16
CA LEU A 297 1.81 12.00 -12.33
C LEU A 297 1.14 12.36 -10.99
N LEU A 298 1.08 11.41 -10.05
CA LEU A 298 0.49 11.61 -8.72
C LEU A 298 1.48 12.24 -7.70
N GLN A 299 2.76 12.33 -8.05
CA GLN A 299 3.77 12.92 -7.18
C GLN A 299 3.48 14.42 -6.96
N GLY A 300 3.45 14.85 -5.70
CA GLY A 300 3.19 16.25 -5.34
C GLY A 300 1.71 16.66 -5.39
N ILE A 301 0.80 15.78 -5.82
CA ILE A 301 -0.64 16.04 -5.75
C ILE A 301 -1.18 15.50 -4.42
N PRO A 302 -1.83 16.34 -3.59
CA PRO A 302 -2.35 15.91 -2.29
C PRO A 302 -3.49 14.89 -2.43
N ASP A 303 -3.67 14.05 -1.42
CA ASP A 303 -4.86 13.23 -1.25
C ASP A 303 -6.02 14.07 -0.67
N LYS A 304 -7.26 13.67 -0.94
CA LYS A 304 -8.44 14.25 -0.28
C LYS A 304 -8.40 14.10 1.25
N LEU A 305 -7.70 13.09 1.76
CA LEU A 305 -7.43 12.96 3.19
C LEU A 305 -6.53 14.06 3.75
N GLU A 306 -5.71 14.67 2.89
CA GLU A 306 -4.76 15.73 3.23
C GLU A 306 -5.34 17.13 2.93
N SER A 307 -6.19 17.24 1.91
CA SER A 307 -6.77 18.50 1.45
C SER A 307 -8.24 18.34 1.02
N LYS A 308 -9.10 19.24 1.45
CA LYS A 308 -10.53 19.27 1.07
C LYS A 308 -10.76 19.72 -0.38
N THR A 309 -9.75 20.26 -1.02
CA THR A 309 -9.86 20.91 -2.35
C THR A 309 -9.45 19.98 -3.48
N THR A 310 -9.52 18.69 -3.28
CA THR A 310 -9.11 17.71 -4.28
C THR A 310 -9.83 16.37 -4.09
N THR A 311 -9.82 15.55 -5.13
CA THR A 311 -10.27 14.16 -5.13
C THR A 311 -9.29 13.24 -4.40
N SER A 312 -9.66 11.99 -4.09
CA SER A 312 -8.74 11.02 -3.49
C SER A 312 -7.66 10.58 -4.48
N ARG A 313 -6.53 10.09 -3.94
CA ARG A 313 -5.49 9.45 -4.78
C ARG A 313 -6.04 8.25 -5.54
N LYS A 314 -6.92 7.46 -4.91
CA LYS A 314 -7.58 6.33 -5.56
C LYS A 314 -8.43 6.77 -6.75
N TRP A 315 -9.21 7.83 -6.59
CA TRP A 315 -10.00 8.40 -7.67
C TRP A 315 -9.12 8.82 -8.85
N LYS A 316 -8.07 9.58 -8.57
CA LYS A 316 -7.09 10.02 -9.58
C LYS A 316 -6.46 8.84 -10.32
N ALA A 317 -6.04 7.82 -9.56
CA ALA A 317 -5.43 6.61 -10.13
C ALA A 317 -6.40 5.85 -11.04
N ASP A 318 -7.66 5.71 -10.65
CA ASP A 318 -8.68 5.04 -11.46
C ASP A 318 -9.01 5.79 -12.74
N VAL A 319 -9.05 7.13 -12.69
CA VAL A 319 -9.23 7.99 -13.86
C VAL A 319 -8.03 7.88 -14.80
N ILE A 320 -6.81 7.88 -14.26
CA ILE A 320 -5.60 7.63 -15.06
C ILE A 320 -5.68 6.26 -15.74
N ASP A 321 -6.01 5.21 -14.99
CA ASP A 321 -6.10 3.84 -15.52
C ASP A 321 -7.17 3.70 -16.61
N PHE A 322 -8.25 4.45 -16.51
CA PHE A 322 -9.32 4.42 -17.50
C PHE A 322 -8.96 5.19 -18.78
N PHE A 323 -8.44 6.42 -18.66
CA PHE A 323 -8.17 7.30 -19.78
C PHE A 323 -6.75 7.24 -20.35
N ASN A 324 -5.83 6.50 -19.73
CA ASN A 324 -4.46 6.36 -20.24
C ASN A 324 -4.38 5.34 -21.38
N SER A 325 -5.16 5.56 -22.43
CA SER A 325 -5.11 4.78 -23.67
C SER A 325 -5.00 5.73 -24.89
N PRO A 326 -4.46 5.26 -26.01
CA PRO A 326 -4.23 6.11 -27.20
C PRO A 326 -5.47 6.82 -27.72
N GLU A 327 -6.64 6.20 -27.59
CA GLU A 327 -7.91 6.74 -28.08
C GLU A 327 -8.32 8.05 -27.40
N TYR A 328 -7.93 8.24 -26.12
CA TYR A 328 -8.25 9.48 -25.40
C TYR A 328 -7.21 10.59 -25.59
N LYS A 329 -6.09 10.32 -26.24
CA LYS A 329 -5.04 11.35 -26.46
C LYS A 329 -5.45 12.43 -27.47
N SER A 330 -6.46 12.18 -28.29
CA SER A 330 -6.98 13.15 -29.28
C SER A 330 -8.25 13.87 -28.82
N VAL A 331 -8.86 13.50 -27.69
CA VAL A 331 -10.15 14.04 -27.26
C VAL A 331 -9.99 15.30 -26.41
N LYS A 332 -11.07 16.06 -26.29
CA LYS A 332 -11.17 17.28 -25.49
C LYS A 332 -11.97 17.04 -24.22
N CYS A 333 -11.52 17.61 -23.13
CA CYS A 333 -12.16 17.51 -21.82
C CYS A 333 -12.64 18.89 -21.35
N LEU A 334 -13.89 18.95 -20.89
CA LEU A 334 -14.42 20.08 -20.12
C LEU A 334 -14.40 19.72 -18.64
N GLU A 335 -13.72 20.50 -17.82
CA GLU A 335 -13.71 20.37 -16.36
C GLU A 335 -14.60 21.45 -15.74
N VAL A 336 -15.68 21.03 -15.09
CA VAL A 336 -16.63 21.90 -14.40
C VAL A 336 -16.31 21.88 -12.92
N GLY A 337 -15.63 22.94 -12.43
CA GLY A 337 -15.12 23.03 -11.06
C GLY A 337 -13.64 22.65 -10.95
N SER A 338 -12.74 23.49 -11.46
CA SER A 338 -11.30 23.19 -11.46
C SER A 338 -10.59 23.48 -10.13
N SER A 339 -11.17 24.30 -9.27
CA SER A 339 -10.62 24.68 -7.96
C SER A 339 -9.12 25.03 -8.04
N LEU A 340 -8.26 24.36 -7.23
CA LEU A 340 -6.81 24.60 -7.22
C LEU A 340 -6.04 23.90 -8.34
N GLY A 341 -6.71 23.20 -9.26
CA GLY A 341 -6.10 22.60 -10.45
C GLY A 341 -5.44 21.25 -10.26
N HIS A 342 -5.69 20.53 -9.17
CA HIS A 342 -5.14 19.20 -8.94
C HIS A 342 -5.66 18.17 -9.95
N SER A 343 -6.98 18.16 -10.19
CA SER A 343 -7.59 17.30 -11.20
C SER A 343 -7.24 17.79 -12.61
N THR A 344 -7.23 19.11 -12.84
CA THR A 344 -6.80 19.74 -14.10
C THR A 344 -5.42 19.23 -14.55
N ARG A 345 -4.46 19.10 -13.61
CA ARG A 345 -3.12 18.57 -13.91
C ARG A 345 -3.16 17.17 -14.48
N ILE A 346 -4.00 16.32 -13.93
CA ILE A 346 -4.16 14.94 -14.38
C ILE A 346 -4.85 14.90 -15.74
N LEU A 347 -5.96 15.62 -15.87
CA LEU A 347 -6.73 15.68 -17.10
C LEU A 347 -5.89 16.23 -18.27
N SER A 348 -5.05 17.25 -18.04
CA SER A 348 -4.15 17.81 -19.08
C SER A 348 -3.07 16.83 -19.55
N THR A 349 -2.78 15.79 -18.77
CA THR A 349 -1.86 14.71 -19.19
C THR A 349 -2.59 13.63 -20.01
N LEU A 350 -3.88 13.43 -19.75
CA LEU A 350 -4.67 12.37 -20.36
C LEU A 350 -5.30 12.80 -21.70
N PHE A 351 -5.67 14.06 -21.82
CA PHE A 351 -6.43 14.60 -22.96
C PHE A 351 -5.62 15.59 -23.80
N ASN A 352 -6.02 15.76 -25.07
CA ASN A 352 -5.39 16.71 -26.00
C ASN A 352 -5.53 18.16 -25.52
N GLU A 353 -6.73 18.50 -25.02
CA GLU A 353 -7.09 19.85 -24.57
C GLU A 353 -8.02 19.74 -23.36
N VAL A 354 -7.82 20.59 -22.36
CA VAL A 354 -8.69 20.73 -21.20
C VAL A 354 -9.21 22.16 -21.12
N THR A 355 -10.52 22.33 -21.10
CA THR A 355 -11.14 23.59 -20.73
C THR A 355 -11.55 23.53 -19.27
N ALA A 356 -10.87 24.30 -18.42
CA ALA A 356 -11.04 24.28 -16.98
C ALA A 356 -11.90 25.48 -16.54
N LEU A 357 -13.05 25.20 -15.91
CA LEU A 357 -14.01 26.21 -15.45
C LEU A 357 -13.97 26.33 -13.92
N ASP A 358 -14.01 27.56 -13.43
CA ASP A 358 -14.33 27.90 -12.04
C ASP A 358 -14.99 29.30 -12.00
N ASN A 359 -15.82 29.55 -11.00
CA ASN A 359 -16.48 30.84 -10.84
C ASN A 359 -15.63 31.87 -10.07
N LEU A 360 -14.52 31.45 -9.49
CA LEU A 360 -13.63 32.30 -8.68
C LEU A 360 -12.29 32.53 -9.41
N ALA A 361 -12.00 33.79 -9.73
CA ALA A 361 -10.77 34.16 -10.43
C ALA A 361 -9.50 33.80 -9.66
N GLU A 362 -9.50 33.90 -8.34
CA GLU A 362 -8.36 33.52 -7.50
C GLU A 362 -8.04 32.02 -7.56
N ARG A 363 -9.04 31.16 -7.73
CA ARG A 363 -8.83 29.72 -7.92
C ARG A 363 -8.19 29.45 -9.28
N HIS A 364 -8.62 30.14 -10.31
CA HIS A 364 -7.99 30.06 -11.63
C HIS A 364 -6.51 30.45 -11.59
N GLU A 365 -6.17 31.53 -10.91
CA GLU A 365 -4.76 31.95 -10.80
C GLU A 365 -3.94 30.92 -10.03
N ALA A 366 -4.48 30.31 -8.95
CA ALA A 366 -3.82 29.22 -8.24
C ALA A 366 -3.63 27.98 -9.15
N SER A 367 -4.66 27.61 -9.91
CA SER A 367 -4.61 26.51 -10.86
C SER A 367 -3.60 26.74 -11.99
N LYS A 368 -3.56 27.95 -12.58
CA LYS A 368 -2.54 28.34 -13.58
C LYS A 368 -1.13 28.24 -13.03
N LYS A 369 -0.91 28.72 -11.81
CA LYS A 369 0.41 28.63 -11.15
C LYS A 369 0.83 27.18 -10.96
N MET A 370 -0.07 26.33 -10.48
CA MET A 370 0.18 24.91 -10.26
C MET A 370 0.50 24.17 -11.56
N ASN A 371 -0.14 24.56 -12.67
CA ASN A 371 -0.04 23.90 -13.96
C ASN A 371 0.72 24.73 -14.99
N SER A 372 1.65 25.59 -14.55
CA SER A 372 2.37 26.54 -15.43
C SER A 372 3.26 25.85 -16.48
N ASP A 373 3.58 24.57 -16.26
CA ASP A 373 4.31 23.71 -17.20
C ASP A 373 3.41 23.06 -18.28
N ARG A 374 2.11 23.33 -18.27
CA ARG A 374 1.10 22.77 -19.20
C ARG A 374 0.66 23.84 -20.20
N ASN A 375 0.60 23.48 -21.47
CA ASN A 375 0.23 24.38 -22.56
C ASN A 375 -1.12 24.03 -23.24
N ASN A 376 -1.79 22.99 -22.77
CA ASN A 376 -3.05 22.49 -23.33
C ASN A 376 -4.26 22.72 -22.41
N ILE A 377 -4.18 23.69 -21.49
CA ILE A 377 -5.28 24.05 -20.59
C ILE A 377 -5.82 25.44 -20.93
N ASN A 378 -7.09 25.50 -21.25
CA ASN A 378 -7.84 26.73 -21.46
C ASN A 378 -8.62 27.09 -20.18
N TYR A 379 -8.17 28.09 -19.47
CA TYR A 379 -8.80 28.55 -18.24
C TYR A 379 -9.91 29.56 -18.53
N ARG A 380 -11.09 29.36 -17.93
CA ARG A 380 -12.22 30.26 -18.09
C ARG A 380 -12.96 30.50 -16.78
N VAL A 381 -13.00 31.75 -16.31
CA VAL A 381 -13.83 32.17 -15.17
C VAL A 381 -15.28 32.22 -15.65
N MET A 382 -16.12 31.36 -15.10
CA MET A 382 -17.51 31.21 -15.53
C MET A 382 -18.40 30.67 -14.43
N ASP A 383 -19.53 31.32 -14.20
CA ASP A 383 -20.65 30.76 -13.45
C ASP A 383 -21.48 29.87 -14.40
N VAL A 384 -21.23 28.54 -14.30
CA VAL A 384 -21.83 27.55 -15.20
C VAL A 384 -23.33 27.40 -15.05
N TYR A 385 -23.94 27.95 -13.99
CA TYR A 385 -25.36 27.87 -13.69
C TYR A 385 -26.13 29.10 -14.18
N ASN A 386 -25.46 30.25 -14.25
CA ASN A 386 -26.07 31.49 -14.63
C ASN A 386 -25.64 31.99 -16.02
N GLN A 387 -24.63 31.37 -16.60
CA GLN A 387 -24.14 31.73 -17.96
C GLN A 387 -24.39 30.57 -18.93
N LYS A 388 -24.67 30.95 -20.19
CA LYS A 388 -24.90 29.97 -21.25
C LYS A 388 -23.58 29.25 -21.59
N TRP A 389 -23.64 27.95 -21.71
CA TRP A 389 -22.54 27.15 -22.24
C TRP A 389 -22.38 27.44 -23.76
N ASP A 390 -21.17 27.76 -24.17
CA ASP A 390 -20.78 28.05 -25.56
C ASP A 390 -19.58 27.20 -25.99
N PHE A 391 -19.45 26.04 -25.39
CA PHE A 391 -18.40 25.06 -25.70
C PHE A 391 -18.83 24.17 -26.86
N HIS A 392 -17.86 23.68 -27.63
CA HIS A 392 -18.13 22.83 -28.80
C HIS A 392 -17.14 21.63 -28.78
N ASN A 393 -17.61 20.49 -29.26
CA ASN A 393 -16.78 19.30 -29.49
C ASN A 393 -16.01 18.82 -28.24
N MET A 394 -16.69 18.77 -27.09
CA MET A 394 -16.16 18.14 -25.88
C MET A 394 -16.60 16.68 -25.87
N ASP A 395 -15.61 15.80 -25.70
CA ASP A 395 -15.82 14.35 -25.71
C ASP A 395 -15.98 13.81 -24.27
N VAL A 396 -15.35 14.48 -23.30
CA VAL A 396 -15.40 14.15 -21.89
C VAL A 396 -15.81 15.39 -21.08
N VAL A 397 -16.72 15.21 -20.13
CA VAL A 397 -17.12 16.26 -19.18
C VAL A 397 -16.85 15.75 -17.77
N TYR A 398 -15.91 16.37 -17.09
CA TYR A 398 -15.63 16.11 -15.67
C TYR A 398 -16.42 17.10 -14.82
N ILE A 399 -17.24 16.58 -13.91
CA ILE A 399 -18.19 17.34 -13.10
C ILE A 399 -17.80 17.24 -11.61
N ASP A 400 -17.32 18.34 -11.06
CA ASP A 400 -16.89 18.48 -9.65
C ASP A 400 -17.20 19.92 -9.16
N CYS A 401 -18.48 20.32 -9.24
CA CYS A 401 -18.89 21.68 -8.91
C CYS A 401 -19.82 21.71 -7.68
N ILE A 402 -21.09 22.07 -7.82
CA ILE A 402 -22.06 22.15 -6.72
C ILE A 402 -22.83 20.83 -6.60
N HIS A 403 -22.72 20.18 -5.43
CA HIS A 403 -23.23 18.83 -5.19
C HIS A 403 -24.68 18.82 -4.66
N THR A 404 -25.56 19.63 -5.25
CA THR A 404 -27.00 19.57 -4.99
C THR A 404 -27.73 18.90 -6.15
N TYR A 405 -28.89 18.33 -5.89
CA TYR A 405 -29.69 17.61 -6.86
C TYR A 405 -29.96 18.45 -8.13
N GLU A 406 -30.40 19.72 -7.98
CA GLU A 406 -30.76 20.58 -9.10
C GLU A 406 -29.54 20.98 -9.97
N HIS A 407 -28.41 21.32 -9.32
CA HIS A 407 -27.22 21.71 -10.04
C HIS A 407 -26.62 20.56 -10.84
N ILE A 408 -26.59 19.35 -10.27
CA ILE A 408 -26.12 18.17 -11.00
C ILE A 408 -27.01 17.84 -12.21
N LYS A 409 -28.33 17.95 -12.06
CA LYS A 409 -29.24 17.78 -13.22
C LYS A 409 -29.00 18.84 -14.29
N GLN A 410 -28.70 20.07 -13.89
CA GLN A 410 -28.34 21.12 -14.83
C GLN A 410 -27.04 20.81 -15.56
N ASP A 411 -26.00 20.36 -14.86
CA ASP A 411 -24.72 19.97 -15.46
C ASP A 411 -24.90 18.83 -16.47
N ILE A 412 -25.62 17.76 -16.09
CA ILE A 412 -25.93 16.64 -16.99
C ILE A 412 -26.71 17.11 -18.19
N ASN A 413 -27.80 17.88 -18.02
CA ASN A 413 -28.61 18.37 -19.11
C ASN A 413 -27.83 19.27 -20.07
N ASN A 414 -26.97 20.14 -19.54
CA ASN A 414 -26.09 20.96 -20.35
C ASN A 414 -25.12 20.09 -21.17
N ALA A 415 -24.46 19.13 -20.53
CA ALA A 415 -23.55 18.23 -21.24
C ALA A 415 -24.23 17.45 -22.34
N LEU A 416 -25.42 16.89 -22.09
CA LEU A 416 -26.21 16.14 -23.09
C LEU A 416 -26.75 17.04 -24.22
N LYS A 417 -27.04 18.28 -23.91
CA LYS A 417 -27.56 19.26 -24.89
C LYS A 417 -26.48 19.78 -25.83
N PHE A 418 -25.30 20.04 -25.34
CA PHE A 418 -24.24 20.74 -26.08
C PHE A 418 -23.22 19.80 -26.72
N PHE A 419 -23.16 18.54 -26.31
CA PHE A 419 -22.14 17.59 -26.78
C PHE A 419 -22.77 16.31 -27.31
N ASN A 420 -22.10 15.70 -28.29
CA ASN A 420 -22.58 14.48 -28.93
C ASN A 420 -22.07 13.25 -28.17
N LYS A 421 -22.96 12.63 -27.42
CA LYS A 421 -22.66 11.41 -26.64
C LYS A 421 -21.37 11.49 -25.75
N PRO A 422 -21.24 12.51 -24.90
CA PRO A 422 -20.05 12.68 -24.08
C PRO A 422 -19.92 11.57 -23.04
N ILE A 423 -18.67 11.31 -22.61
CA ILE A 423 -18.41 10.58 -21.39
C ILE A 423 -18.49 11.58 -20.23
N LEU A 424 -19.31 11.26 -19.23
CA LEU A 424 -19.46 12.06 -18.02
C LEU A 424 -18.69 11.42 -16.86
N VAL A 425 -17.85 12.21 -16.21
CA VAL A 425 -17.07 11.79 -15.05
C VAL A 425 -17.55 12.56 -13.84
N PHE A 426 -18.10 11.86 -12.86
CA PHE A 426 -18.64 12.45 -11.65
C PHE A 426 -17.72 12.21 -10.45
N ASP A 427 -17.33 13.27 -9.75
CA ASP A 427 -16.70 13.16 -8.43
C ASP A 427 -17.76 13.11 -7.32
N ASP A 428 -17.33 12.69 -6.13
CA ASP A 428 -18.12 12.71 -4.89
C ASP A 428 -19.50 11.99 -4.94
N TYR A 429 -19.74 11.11 -5.93
CA TYR A 429 -21.01 10.41 -6.10
C TYR A 429 -21.46 9.71 -4.80
N GLY A 430 -20.60 8.92 -4.16
CA GLY A 430 -20.95 8.20 -2.95
C GLY A 430 -20.95 9.04 -1.67
N LEU A 431 -20.54 10.30 -1.75
CA LEU A 431 -20.41 11.20 -0.60
C LEU A 431 -21.67 12.03 -0.35
N PHE A 432 -22.37 12.42 -1.42
CA PHE A 432 -23.55 13.29 -1.36
C PHE A 432 -24.80 12.55 -1.83
N PRO A 433 -25.81 12.32 -0.95
CA PRO A 433 -27.04 11.63 -1.31
C PRO A 433 -27.84 12.31 -2.45
N GLU A 434 -27.81 13.65 -2.53
CA GLU A 434 -28.49 14.39 -3.59
C GLU A 434 -27.83 14.14 -4.95
N LEU A 435 -26.51 14.07 -4.98
CA LEU A 435 -25.74 13.75 -6.17
C LEU A 435 -26.04 12.33 -6.64
N MET A 436 -26.01 11.36 -5.72
CA MET A 436 -26.38 9.97 -6.03
C MET A 436 -27.78 9.93 -6.64
N LYS A 437 -28.76 10.52 -5.98
CA LYS A 437 -30.15 10.54 -6.46
C LYS A 437 -30.28 11.10 -7.87
N ALA A 438 -29.64 12.26 -8.14
CA ALA A 438 -29.71 12.90 -9.45
C ALA A 438 -29.12 12.01 -10.57
N ILE A 439 -27.94 11.42 -10.33
CA ILE A 439 -27.27 10.58 -11.34
C ILE A 439 -28.03 9.27 -11.55
N ASP A 440 -28.49 8.62 -10.46
CA ASP A 440 -29.23 7.36 -10.53
C ASP A 440 -30.52 7.48 -11.34
N GLU A 441 -31.22 8.61 -11.26
CA GLU A 441 -32.39 8.88 -12.12
C GLU A 441 -32.06 8.82 -13.63
N TYR A 442 -30.94 9.39 -14.06
CA TYR A 442 -30.53 9.32 -15.49
C TYR A 442 -30.05 7.93 -15.90
N ILE A 443 -29.49 7.15 -14.95
CA ILE A 443 -29.12 5.76 -15.19
C ILE A 443 -30.39 4.90 -15.32
N GLU A 444 -31.38 5.05 -14.41
CA GLU A 444 -32.65 4.34 -14.45
C GLU A 444 -33.48 4.68 -15.70
N GLN A 445 -33.42 5.91 -16.16
CA GLN A 445 -34.05 6.35 -17.41
C GLN A 445 -33.34 5.84 -18.67
N GLY A 446 -32.19 5.18 -18.54
CA GLY A 446 -31.38 4.69 -19.65
C GLY A 446 -30.66 5.79 -20.45
N THR A 447 -30.61 7.01 -19.93
CA THR A 447 -29.91 8.14 -20.57
C THR A 447 -28.39 8.06 -20.32
N LEU A 448 -28.00 7.53 -19.18
CA LEU A 448 -26.61 7.26 -18.80
C LEU A 448 -26.37 5.79 -18.52
N LYS A 449 -25.23 5.28 -18.96
CA LYS A 449 -24.75 3.92 -18.67
C LYS A 449 -23.44 3.99 -17.88
N VAL A 450 -23.39 3.39 -16.70
CA VAL A 450 -22.15 3.30 -15.93
C VAL A 450 -21.15 2.43 -16.67
N ILE A 451 -19.97 3.01 -16.97
CA ILE A 451 -18.85 2.30 -17.59
C ILE A 451 -17.88 1.82 -16.49
N LYS A 452 -17.59 2.71 -15.52
CA LYS A 452 -16.62 2.44 -14.47
C LYS A 452 -17.05 3.12 -13.17
N ARG A 453 -16.84 2.42 -12.07
CA ARG A 453 -16.90 2.98 -10.72
C ARG A 453 -15.50 3.31 -10.26
N VAL A 454 -15.24 4.54 -9.79
CA VAL A 454 -13.90 5.07 -9.49
C VAL A 454 -13.81 5.59 -8.06
N GLY A 455 -12.59 5.72 -7.57
CA GLY A 455 -12.29 6.28 -6.26
C GLY A 455 -12.45 5.29 -5.10
N GLN A 456 -12.60 5.81 -3.91
CA GLN A 456 -12.66 5.03 -2.67
C GLN A 456 -13.91 4.15 -2.58
N TYR A 457 -13.82 3.09 -1.78
CA TYR A 457 -14.86 2.10 -1.61
C TYR A 457 -15.95 2.54 -0.62
N PRO A 458 -17.17 1.99 -0.73
CA PRO A 458 -18.22 2.22 0.26
C PRO A 458 -17.77 1.87 1.67
N GLY A 459 -18.27 2.62 2.65
CA GLY A 459 -17.92 2.44 4.08
C GLY A 459 -16.64 3.15 4.52
N MET A 460 -15.89 3.77 3.62
CA MET A 460 -14.77 4.64 4.02
C MET A 460 -15.29 5.92 4.67
N ILE A 461 -14.66 6.29 5.79
CA ILE A 461 -14.91 7.59 6.45
C ILE A 461 -14.09 8.65 5.71
N TYR A 462 -14.78 9.68 5.25
CA TYR A 462 -14.20 10.67 4.37
C TYR A 462 -14.39 12.10 4.83
N PRO A 463 -13.42 12.94 4.58
CA PRO A 463 -12.11 12.94 5.23
C PRO A 463 -12.30 13.19 6.72
N LYS A 464 -11.25 13.12 7.54
CA LYS A 464 -11.30 13.42 8.98
C LYS A 464 -12.06 14.73 9.32
N THR A 465 -12.13 15.67 8.38
CA THR A 465 -12.75 16.98 8.50
C THR A 465 -14.23 17.03 8.17
N MET A 466 -14.80 16.06 7.44
CA MET A 466 -16.23 16.02 7.08
C MET A 466 -17.01 14.96 7.82
N ASN A 467 -16.32 13.97 8.36
CA ASN A 467 -16.90 12.86 9.14
C ASN A 467 -18.06 12.14 8.42
N LYS A 468 -17.99 12.07 7.08
CA LYS A 468 -19.01 11.44 6.24
C LYS A 468 -18.56 10.05 5.83
N ILE A 469 -19.50 9.12 5.78
CA ILE A 469 -19.29 7.74 5.31
C ILE A 469 -19.74 7.67 3.85
N LEU A 470 -18.86 7.15 2.97
CA LEU A 470 -19.22 6.88 1.60
C LEU A 470 -20.33 5.82 1.54
N LYS A 471 -21.47 6.14 0.94
CA LYS A 471 -22.58 5.22 0.70
C LYS A 471 -22.41 4.39 -0.56
N GLY A 472 -21.65 4.90 -1.54
CA GLY A 472 -21.29 4.26 -2.80
C GLY A 472 -19.79 4.37 -3.08
N ARG A 473 -19.37 4.10 -4.32
CA ARG A 473 -18.01 4.46 -4.79
C ARG A 473 -17.89 5.98 -4.80
N GLU A 474 -16.68 6.50 -4.62
CA GLU A 474 -16.43 7.95 -4.59
C GLU A 474 -16.94 8.65 -5.85
N GLY A 475 -16.73 8.05 -7.04
CA GLY A 475 -17.18 8.62 -8.29
C GLY A 475 -17.61 7.57 -9.33
N LEU A 476 -18.16 8.06 -10.43
CA LEU A 476 -18.61 7.29 -11.58
C LEU A 476 -18.06 7.86 -12.89
N ILE A 477 -17.79 6.96 -13.85
CA ILE A 477 -17.62 7.29 -15.26
C ILE A 477 -18.81 6.69 -15.99
N CYS A 478 -19.57 7.53 -16.71
CA CYS A 478 -20.76 7.15 -17.42
C CYS A 478 -20.67 7.52 -18.90
N GLN A 479 -21.19 6.66 -19.78
CA GLN A 479 -21.44 6.97 -21.18
C GLN A 479 -22.87 7.50 -21.33
N SER A 480 -23.05 8.62 -22.04
CA SER A 480 -24.37 9.01 -22.51
C SER A 480 -24.80 8.14 -23.70
N ILE A 481 -26.05 7.77 -23.76
CA ILE A 481 -26.62 6.84 -24.76
C ILE A 481 -27.28 7.56 -25.91
#